data_b889af76f7e636c01f7e410a046c1c6f
#
_entry.id   b889af76f7e636c01f7e410a046c1c6f
#
_cell.length_a   1.000
_cell.length_b   1.000
_cell.length_c   1.000
_cell.angle_alpha   90.00
_cell.angle_beta   90.00
_cell.angle_gamma   90.00
#
_symmetry.space_group_name_H-M   'P 1'
#
loop_
_entity.id
_entity.type
_entity.pdbx_description
1 polymer ?
#
loop_
_entity_poly.entity_id
_entity_poly.type
_entity_poly.pdbx_seq_one_letter_code
_entity_poly.pdbx_strand_id
1 'polypeptide(L)'
;MAVDSERNQDVLIGTKPRAQVEAAYQRLEHKAATPGLRTPFSLGAVAAFEWALGRAAEAPVTGAAGTGRVPSSHLLTAELDAAVVQLGDPTESAERAAQVRGVHDALAWVCGLIDEQP
;
A
#
# COMPACT_ATOMS: atom_id res chain seq x y z
N MET A 1 23.38 -3.10 20.06
CA MET A 1 22.53 -2.36 21.00
C MET A 1 21.08 -2.61 20.69
N ALA A 2 20.33 -3.03 21.67
CA ALA A 2 18.90 -3.29 21.55
C ALA A 2 18.09 -2.04 21.12
N VAL A 3 18.61 -0.85 21.43
CA VAL A 3 17.93 0.41 21.15
C VAL A 3 17.68 0.64 19.65
N ASP A 4 18.64 0.31 18.81
CA ASP A 4 18.49 0.50 17.36
C ASP A 4 17.50 -0.49 16.76
N SER A 5 17.51 -1.73 17.24
CA SER A 5 16.53 -2.74 16.83
C SER A 5 15.13 -2.35 17.24
N GLU A 6 14.96 -1.82 18.45
CA GLU A 6 13.69 -1.34 18.93
C GLU A 6 13.16 -0.18 18.10
N ARG A 7 14.02 0.77 17.72
CA ARG A 7 13.63 1.88 16.87
C ARG A 7 13.14 1.41 15.50
N ASN A 8 13.79 0.42 14.91
CA ASN A 8 13.39 -0.12 13.63
C ASN A 8 12.04 -0.82 13.72
N GLN A 9 11.77 -1.51 14.84
CA GLN A 9 10.50 -2.17 15.08
C GLN A 9 9.39 -1.17 15.36
N ASP A 10 9.73 -0.03 15.96
CA ASP A 10 8.77 1.01 16.36
C ASP A 10 8.47 2.00 15.24
N VAL A 11 9.18 1.92 14.10
CA VAL A 11 8.90 2.79 12.95
C VAL A 11 7.48 2.55 12.48
N LEU A 12 6.71 3.63 12.42
CA LEU A 12 5.35 3.58 11.93
C LEU A 12 5.29 3.93 10.45
N ILE A 13 4.46 3.21 9.73
CA ILE A 13 4.05 3.55 8.38
C ILE A 13 2.59 3.97 8.50
N GLY A 14 2.33 5.27 8.41
CA GLY A 14 1.03 5.80 8.80
C GLY A 14 0.76 5.49 10.28
N THR A 15 -0.26 4.70 10.55
CA THR A 15 -0.64 4.32 11.92
C THR A 15 -0.17 2.92 12.31
N LYS A 16 0.47 2.18 11.40
CA LYS A 16 0.80 0.77 11.61
C LYS A 16 2.29 0.57 11.84
N PRO A 17 2.68 -0.31 12.77
CA PRO A 17 4.09 -0.70 12.90
C PRO A 17 4.60 -1.31 11.59
N ARG A 18 5.85 -1.01 11.26
CA ARG A 18 6.48 -1.52 10.04
C ARG A 18 6.37 -3.05 9.92
N ALA A 19 6.58 -3.77 11.02
CA ALA A 19 6.50 -5.22 11.02
C ALA A 19 5.11 -5.72 10.60
N GLN A 20 4.07 -5.00 10.97
CA GLN A 20 2.69 -5.35 10.62
C GLN A 20 2.44 -5.12 9.13
N VAL A 21 2.94 -4.03 8.58
CA VAL A 21 2.86 -3.74 7.14
C VAL A 21 3.67 -4.77 6.34
N GLU A 22 4.85 -5.11 6.81
CA GLU A 22 5.69 -6.15 6.18
C GLU A 22 4.97 -7.50 6.13
N ALA A 23 4.34 -7.90 7.22
CA ALA A 23 3.58 -9.16 7.26
C ALA A 23 2.40 -9.15 6.29
N ALA A 24 1.69 -8.03 6.21
CA ALA A 24 0.59 -7.87 5.26
C ALA A 24 1.07 -7.96 3.81
N TYR A 25 2.20 -7.31 3.51
CA TYR A 25 2.82 -7.34 2.20
C TYR A 25 3.20 -8.76 1.80
N GLN A 26 3.88 -9.49 2.68
CA GLN A 26 4.31 -10.86 2.40
C GLN A 26 3.14 -11.79 2.16
N ARG A 27 2.09 -11.66 2.94
CA ARG A 27 0.87 -12.46 2.78
C ARG A 27 0.22 -12.23 1.42
N LEU A 28 0.09 -10.97 1.02
CA LEU A 28 -0.51 -10.61 -0.27
C LEU A 28 0.39 -10.96 -1.45
N GLU A 29 1.71 -10.80 -1.31
CA GLU A 29 2.66 -11.18 -2.34
C GLU A 29 2.59 -12.68 -2.60
N HIS A 30 2.53 -13.47 -1.55
CA HIS A 30 2.38 -14.92 -1.66
C HIS A 30 1.07 -15.28 -2.39
N LYS A 31 -0.03 -14.63 -2.02
CA LYS A 31 -1.33 -14.81 -2.65
C LYS A 31 -1.29 -14.43 -4.12
N ALA A 32 -0.66 -13.30 -4.45
CA ALA A 32 -0.54 -12.82 -5.84
C ALA A 32 0.34 -13.74 -6.69
N ALA A 33 1.29 -14.45 -6.09
CA ALA A 33 2.14 -15.42 -6.77
C ALA A 33 1.46 -16.76 -7.01
N THR A 34 0.32 -17.03 -6.35
CA THR A 34 -0.39 -18.30 -6.45
C THR A 34 -1.38 -18.25 -7.60
N PRO A 35 -1.28 -19.16 -8.60
CA PRO A 35 -2.24 -19.20 -9.69
C PRO A 35 -3.67 -19.36 -9.17
N GLY A 36 -4.60 -18.60 -9.74
CA GLY A 36 -6.00 -18.60 -9.34
C GLY A 36 -6.34 -17.66 -8.18
N LEU A 37 -5.35 -17.19 -7.42
CA LEU A 37 -5.55 -16.20 -6.35
C LEU A 37 -5.09 -14.82 -6.75
N ARG A 38 -4.40 -14.71 -7.88
CA ARG A 38 -3.91 -13.45 -8.41
C ARG A 38 -5.06 -12.66 -9.03
N THR A 39 -5.37 -11.51 -8.45
CA THR A 39 -6.42 -10.62 -8.93
C THR A 39 -5.89 -9.22 -9.14
N PRO A 40 -6.54 -8.38 -9.96
CA PRO A 40 -6.16 -6.97 -10.05
C PRO A 40 -6.15 -6.28 -8.69
N PHE A 41 -7.12 -6.58 -7.83
CA PHE A 41 -7.17 -6.05 -6.46
C PHE A 41 -5.92 -6.42 -5.67
N SER A 42 -5.54 -7.70 -5.65
CA SER A 42 -4.37 -8.14 -4.88
C SER A 42 -3.08 -7.52 -5.42
N LEU A 43 -2.96 -7.35 -6.74
CA LEU A 43 -1.81 -6.69 -7.34
C LEU A 43 -1.72 -5.22 -6.93
N GLY A 44 -2.86 -4.53 -6.87
CA GLY A 44 -2.92 -3.14 -6.40
C GLY A 44 -2.51 -3.02 -4.95
N ALA A 45 -3.03 -3.89 -4.09
CA ALA A 45 -2.69 -3.89 -2.66
C ALA A 45 -1.20 -4.18 -2.44
N VAL A 46 -0.62 -5.14 -3.18
CA VAL A 46 0.81 -5.45 -3.13
C VAL A 46 1.64 -4.22 -3.53
N ALA A 47 1.27 -3.56 -4.62
CA ALA A 47 1.98 -2.37 -5.08
C ALA A 47 1.94 -1.24 -4.05
N ALA A 48 0.80 -1.06 -3.38
CA ALA A 48 0.65 -0.05 -2.33
C ALA A 48 1.55 -0.34 -1.14
N PHE A 49 1.57 -1.58 -0.66
CA PHE A 49 2.44 -1.95 0.45
C PHE A 49 3.92 -1.86 0.08
N GLU A 50 4.29 -2.26 -1.12
CA GLU A 50 5.66 -2.15 -1.61
C GLU A 50 6.12 -0.69 -1.59
N TRP A 51 5.29 0.22 -2.07
CA TRP A 51 5.57 1.65 -2.03
C TRP A 51 5.62 2.17 -0.58
N ALA A 52 4.67 1.77 0.26
CA ALA A 52 4.62 2.18 1.66
C ALA A 52 5.86 1.71 2.45
N LEU A 53 6.46 0.59 2.04
CA LEU A 53 7.69 0.08 2.64
C LEU A 53 8.95 0.75 2.07
N GLY A 54 8.80 1.65 1.11
CA GLY A 54 9.93 2.35 0.51
C GLY A 54 10.67 1.55 -0.55
N ARG A 55 10.04 0.53 -1.12
CA ARG A 55 10.68 -0.41 -2.06
C ARG A 55 10.28 -0.22 -3.52
N ALA A 56 9.28 0.62 -3.79
CA ALA A 56 8.81 0.85 -5.15
C ALA A 56 9.46 2.09 -5.76
N ALA A 57 9.71 2.05 -7.07
CA ALA A 57 10.27 3.17 -7.80
C ALA A 57 9.27 4.31 -7.96
N GLU A 58 7.97 3.98 -7.95
CA GLU A 58 6.90 4.97 -8.20
C GLU A 58 5.72 4.71 -7.28
N ALA A 59 4.98 5.78 -6.97
CA ALA A 59 3.72 5.67 -6.25
C ALA A 59 2.67 4.96 -7.12
N PRO A 60 1.80 4.12 -6.51
CA PRO A 60 0.97 3.18 -7.29
C PRO A 60 -0.16 3.83 -8.09
N VAL A 61 -0.63 5.02 -7.70
CA VAL A 61 -1.72 5.72 -8.39
C VAL A 61 -1.17 6.88 -9.21
N THR A 62 -0.45 7.81 -8.57
CA THR A 62 0.03 9.02 -9.24
C THR A 62 1.25 8.79 -10.12
N GLY A 63 2.01 7.71 -9.87
CA GLY A 63 3.27 7.48 -10.55
C GLY A 63 4.39 8.42 -10.11
N ALA A 64 4.19 9.17 -9.03
CA ALA A 64 5.22 10.06 -8.51
C ALA A 64 6.46 9.26 -8.11
N ALA A 65 7.64 9.82 -8.38
CA ALA A 65 8.90 9.14 -8.09
C ALA A 65 9.02 8.79 -6.62
N GLY A 66 9.36 7.53 -6.35
CA GLY A 66 9.64 7.07 -4.99
C GLY A 66 10.97 7.62 -4.49
N THR A 67 11.09 7.74 -3.17
CA THR A 67 12.30 8.28 -2.55
C THR A 67 13.23 7.18 -2.04
N GLY A 68 12.86 5.91 -2.19
CA GLY A 68 13.57 4.78 -1.60
C GLY A 68 13.41 4.69 -0.09
N ARG A 69 12.46 5.44 0.47
CA ARG A 69 12.18 5.51 1.90
C ARG A 69 10.69 5.31 2.14
N VAL A 70 10.35 4.99 3.39
CA VAL A 70 8.95 4.97 3.83
C VAL A 70 8.35 6.36 3.60
N PRO A 71 7.23 6.47 2.86
CA PRO A 71 6.59 7.76 2.63
C PRO A 71 6.07 8.36 3.93
N SER A 72 6.06 9.68 4.00
CA SER A 72 5.47 10.40 5.12
C SER A 72 3.95 10.17 5.15
N SER A 73 3.32 10.46 6.29
CA SER A 73 1.87 10.41 6.40
C SER A 73 1.19 11.32 5.38
N HIS A 74 1.80 12.45 5.08
CA HIS A 74 1.30 13.38 4.06
C HIS A 74 1.26 12.73 2.68
N LEU A 75 2.33 12.03 2.29
CA LEU A 75 2.39 11.34 1.01
C LEU A 75 1.43 10.16 0.95
N LEU A 76 1.29 9.42 2.04
CA LEU A 76 0.32 8.32 2.12
C LEU A 76 -1.10 8.83 1.90
N THR A 77 -1.46 9.91 2.56
CA THR A 77 -2.79 10.53 2.42
C THR A 77 -3.01 11.07 1.01
N ALA A 78 -2.00 11.71 0.43
CA ALA A 78 -2.12 12.24 -0.93
C ALA A 78 -2.36 11.14 -1.95
N GLU A 79 -1.67 10.02 -1.81
CA GLU A 79 -1.84 8.89 -2.71
C GLU A 79 -3.22 8.23 -2.51
N LEU A 80 -3.68 8.14 -1.26
CA LEU A 80 -5.01 7.64 -0.93
C LEU A 80 -6.09 8.54 -1.56
N ASP A 81 -5.94 9.85 -1.45
CA ASP A 81 -6.86 10.81 -2.07
C ASP A 81 -6.89 10.66 -3.59
N ALA A 82 -5.73 10.45 -4.21
CA ALA A 82 -5.63 10.19 -5.65
C ALA A 82 -6.38 8.92 -6.04
N ALA A 83 -6.32 7.88 -5.21
CA ALA A 83 -7.06 6.64 -5.44
C ALA A 83 -8.57 6.88 -5.40
N VAL A 84 -9.05 7.67 -4.43
CA VAL A 84 -10.47 8.02 -4.32
C VAL A 84 -10.93 8.75 -5.59
N VAL A 85 -10.16 9.72 -6.04
CA VAL A 85 -10.49 10.48 -7.27
C VAL A 85 -10.56 9.55 -8.48
N GLN A 86 -9.59 8.66 -8.63
CA GLN A 86 -9.55 7.75 -9.78
C GLN A 86 -10.71 6.75 -9.75
N LEU A 87 -11.10 6.27 -8.57
CA LEU A 87 -12.25 5.38 -8.42
C LEU A 87 -13.58 6.04 -8.81
N GLY A 88 -13.65 7.37 -8.76
CA GLY A 88 -14.82 8.13 -9.21
C GLY A 88 -14.87 8.37 -10.70
N ASP A 89 -13.84 7.99 -11.47
CA ASP A 89 -13.79 8.21 -12.90
C ASP A 89 -14.59 7.13 -13.64
N PRO A 90 -15.73 7.49 -14.29
CA PRO A 90 -16.55 6.51 -14.99
C PRO A 90 -15.92 5.95 -16.26
N THR A 91 -14.83 6.57 -16.76
CA THR A 91 -14.14 6.11 -17.97
C THR A 91 -13.06 5.06 -17.66
N GLU A 92 -12.77 4.80 -16.39
CA GLU A 92 -11.73 3.86 -15.99
C GLU A 92 -12.16 2.42 -16.31
N SER A 93 -11.20 1.58 -16.76
CA SER A 93 -11.48 0.16 -16.99
C SER A 93 -11.79 -0.55 -15.68
N ALA A 94 -12.56 -1.63 -15.75
CA ALA A 94 -12.90 -2.43 -14.57
C ALA A 94 -11.64 -3.02 -13.92
N GLU A 95 -10.67 -3.45 -14.72
CA GLU A 95 -9.42 -4.01 -14.22
C GLU A 95 -8.61 -2.95 -13.46
N ARG A 96 -8.46 -1.76 -14.04
CA ARG A 96 -7.73 -0.67 -13.39
C ARG A 96 -8.45 -0.20 -12.13
N ALA A 97 -9.78 -0.11 -12.18
CA ALA A 97 -10.58 0.23 -11.00
C ALA A 97 -10.36 -0.76 -9.86
N ALA A 98 -10.30 -2.06 -10.18
CA ALA A 98 -10.02 -3.08 -9.17
C ALA A 98 -8.62 -2.95 -8.58
N GLN A 99 -7.60 -2.64 -9.40
CA GLN A 99 -6.25 -2.36 -8.91
C GLN A 99 -6.22 -1.16 -7.97
N VAL A 100 -6.86 -0.06 -8.39
CA VAL A 100 -6.90 1.16 -7.58
C VAL A 100 -7.66 0.93 -6.28
N ARG A 101 -8.69 0.09 -6.30
CA ARG A 101 -9.41 -0.30 -5.07
C ARG A 101 -8.49 -1.05 -4.11
N GLY A 102 -7.62 -1.93 -4.64
CA GLY A 102 -6.61 -2.61 -3.83
C GLY A 102 -5.64 -1.63 -3.19
N VAL A 103 -5.17 -0.65 -3.96
CA VAL A 103 -4.33 0.43 -3.44
C VAL A 103 -5.07 1.22 -2.35
N HIS A 104 -6.31 1.60 -2.63
CA HIS A 104 -7.15 2.34 -1.69
C HIS A 104 -7.27 1.60 -0.36
N ASP A 105 -7.65 0.33 -0.41
CA ASP A 105 -7.89 -0.44 0.82
C ASP A 105 -6.60 -0.65 1.62
N ALA A 106 -5.48 -0.90 0.94
CA ALA A 106 -4.19 -1.03 1.61
C ALA A 106 -3.78 0.26 2.31
N LEU A 107 -3.87 1.39 1.61
CA LEU A 107 -3.49 2.69 2.19
C LEU A 107 -4.47 3.16 3.24
N ALA A 108 -5.76 2.91 3.07
CA ALA A 108 -6.78 3.23 4.08
C ALA A 108 -6.52 2.46 5.38
N TRP A 109 -6.14 1.18 5.28
CA TRP A 109 -5.76 0.40 6.45
C TRP A 109 -4.50 0.95 7.12
N VAL A 110 -3.47 1.26 6.33
CA VAL A 110 -2.22 1.85 6.83
C VAL A 110 -2.49 3.18 7.55
N CYS A 111 -3.38 4.00 7.01
CA CYS A 111 -3.73 5.30 7.60
C CYS A 111 -4.73 5.20 8.76
N GLY A 112 -5.20 4.00 9.09
CA GLY A 112 -6.12 3.80 10.21
C GLY A 112 -7.56 4.18 9.91
N LEU A 113 -7.93 4.34 8.63
CA LEU A 113 -9.29 4.71 8.23
C LEU A 113 -10.22 3.50 8.14
N ILE A 114 -9.67 2.32 7.93
CA ILE A 114 -10.41 1.05 7.98
C ILE A 114 -9.65 0.06 8.85
N ASP A 115 -10.39 -0.85 9.48
CA ASP A 115 -9.81 -1.85 10.39
C ASP A 115 -9.40 -3.12 9.66
N GLU A 116 -10.00 -3.40 8.52
CA GLU A 116 -9.74 -4.63 7.79
C GLU A 116 -8.49 -4.52 6.92
N GLN A 117 -7.59 -5.47 7.09
CA GLN A 117 -6.42 -5.62 6.25
C GLN A 117 -6.84 -6.26 4.93
N PRO A 118 -6.42 -5.69 3.78
CA PRO A 118 -6.79 -6.24 2.46
C PRO A 118 -6.20 -7.61 2.16
#